data_e2d69d26ba835854bc7042de3dd340aa
#
_entry.id   e2d69d26ba835854bc7042de3dd340aa
#
_cell.length_a   1.000
_cell.length_b   1.000
_cell.length_c   1.000
_cell.angle_alpha   90.00
_cell.angle_beta   90.00
_cell.angle_gamma   90.00
#
_symmetry.space_group_name_H-M   'P 1'
#
loop_
_entity.id
_entity.type
_entity.pdbx_description
1 polymer ?
#
loop_
_entity_poly.entity_id
_entity_poly.type
_entity_poly.pdbx_seq_one_letter_code
_entity_poly.pdbx_strand_id
1 'polypeptide(L)'
;RLVSNQSSSEISSLFTNHLNNICPKSCKIKVTEHHGGEPCVVNTDTKGYRSAYKAFQDVWKKDPVPTFDGGSIPIVALFKKELSLDSILMGFGLDEDAIHSPNESYGLFNFYKGIETITCFYQNFAENEK
;
A
#
# COMPACT_ATOMS: atom_id res chain seq x y z
N ARG A 1 10.82 -2.29 -0.08
CA ARG A 1 9.78 -1.28 0.20
C ARG A 1 10.44 0.08 0.27
N LEU A 2 9.98 1.01 -0.53
CA LEU A 2 10.58 2.33 -0.68
C LEU A 2 9.67 3.41 -0.09
N VAL A 3 10.30 4.50 0.33
CA VAL A 3 9.60 5.74 0.72
C VAL A 3 9.69 6.77 -0.40
N SER A 4 8.92 7.84 -0.29
CA SER A 4 8.95 8.95 -1.25
C SER A 4 10.37 9.41 -1.55
N ASN A 5 10.62 9.81 -2.78
CA ASN A 5 11.92 10.31 -3.24
C ASN A 5 13.06 9.26 -3.26
N GLN A 6 12.73 7.99 -3.20
CA GLN A 6 13.68 6.91 -3.48
C GLN A 6 13.41 6.32 -4.87
N SER A 7 14.47 5.84 -5.51
CA SER A 7 14.38 5.06 -6.75
C SER A 7 14.78 3.61 -6.48
N SER A 8 14.04 2.67 -7.04
CA SER A 8 14.33 1.24 -6.85
C SER A 8 15.71 0.87 -7.36
N SER A 9 16.12 1.42 -8.50
CA SER A 9 17.45 1.17 -9.09
C SER A 9 18.59 1.75 -8.25
N GLU A 10 18.39 2.96 -7.69
CA GLU A 10 19.38 3.59 -6.83
C GLU A 10 19.55 2.80 -5.52
N ILE A 11 18.46 2.44 -4.87
CA ILE A 11 18.52 1.66 -3.62
C ILE A 11 19.11 0.27 -3.86
N SER A 12 18.80 -0.39 -4.97
CA SER A 12 19.40 -1.66 -5.34
C SER A 12 20.91 -1.54 -5.50
N SER A 13 21.37 -0.49 -6.17
CA SER A 13 22.79 -0.19 -6.37
C SER A 13 23.49 0.10 -5.04
N LEU A 14 22.92 0.94 -4.19
CA LEU A 14 23.46 1.25 -2.87
C LEU A 14 23.54 0.01 -1.98
N PHE A 15 22.48 -0.81 -1.98
CA PHE A 15 22.43 -2.06 -1.22
C PHE A 15 23.53 -3.04 -1.68
N THR A 16 23.64 -3.23 -2.99
CA THR A 16 24.66 -4.12 -3.59
C THR A 16 26.07 -3.66 -3.24
N ASN A 17 26.34 -2.36 -3.38
CA ASN A 17 27.63 -1.78 -3.05
C ASN A 17 27.96 -1.94 -1.56
N HIS A 18 26.98 -1.69 -0.70
CA HIS A 18 27.16 -1.85 0.74
C HIS A 18 27.53 -3.31 1.10
N LEU A 19 26.76 -4.27 0.61
CA LEU A 19 27.02 -5.68 0.86
C LEU A 19 28.40 -6.13 0.35
N ASN A 20 28.80 -5.70 -0.84
CA ASN A 20 30.12 -6.00 -1.38
C ASN A 20 31.25 -5.41 -0.52
N ASN A 21 31.05 -4.21 0.01
CA ASN A 21 32.05 -3.54 0.85
C ASN A 21 32.24 -4.22 2.22
N ILE A 22 31.16 -4.73 2.81
CA ILE A 22 31.22 -5.38 4.13
C ILE A 22 31.47 -6.88 4.06
N CYS A 23 31.47 -7.46 2.85
CA CYS A 23 31.67 -8.90 2.66
C CYS A 23 33.07 -9.32 3.14
N PRO A 24 33.20 -10.25 4.11
CA PRO A 24 34.48 -10.76 4.55
C PRO A 24 35.23 -11.44 3.41
N LYS A 25 36.57 -11.32 3.40
CA LYS A 25 37.41 -11.95 2.35
C LYS A 25 37.25 -13.47 2.25
N SER A 26 36.79 -14.12 3.31
CA SER A 26 36.52 -15.57 3.35
C SER A 26 35.16 -15.95 2.72
N CYS A 27 34.34 -14.98 2.39
CA CYS A 27 33.00 -15.19 1.82
C CYS A 27 32.90 -14.67 0.39
N LYS A 28 31.96 -15.21 -0.35
CA LYS A 28 31.54 -14.67 -1.65
C LYS A 28 30.06 -14.26 -1.54
N ILE A 29 29.77 -13.08 -2.00
CA ILE A 29 28.39 -12.57 -2.05
C ILE A 29 27.94 -12.43 -3.50
N LYS A 30 26.71 -12.80 -3.77
CA LYS A 30 26.03 -12.52 -5.04
C LYS A 30 24.70 -11.87 -4.72
N VAL A 31 24.50 -10.67 -5.19
CA VAL A 31 23.22 -9.97 -5.11
C VAL A 31 22.52 -10.14 -6.44
N THR A 32 21.27 -10.61 -6.42
CA THR A 32 20.44 -10.76 -7.60
C THR A 32 19.22 -9.87 -7.42
N GLU A 33 19.08 -8.88 -8.27
CA GLU A 33 17.90 -8.05 -8.32
C GLU A 33 16.82 -8.78 -9.11
N HIS A 34 15.62 -8.86 -8.56
CA HIS A 34 14.47 -9.46 -9.23
C HIS A 34 13.58 -8.36 -9.86
N HIS A 35 12.82 -7.66 -9.04
CA HIS A 35 12.03 -6.52 -9.49
C HIS A 35 12.03 -5.43 -8.44
N GLY A 36 12.02 -4.20 -8.90
CA GLY A 36 11.79 -3.03 -8.10
C GLY A 36 10.37 -2.49 -8.30
N GLY A 37 9.84 -1.82 -7.30
CA GLY A 37 8.61 -1.03 -7.41
C GLY A 37 8.90 0.39 -6.94
N GLU A 38 8.50 1.37 -7.73
CA GLU A 38 8.65 2.76 -7.35
C GLU A 38 7.67 3.13 -6.24
N PRO A 39 8.03 4.06 -5.34
CA PRO A 39 7.13 4.51 -4.29
C PRO A 39 5.96 5.28 -4.89
N CYS A 40 4.80 5.15 -4.26
CA CYS A 40 3.63 5.92 -4.61
C CYS A 40 3.02 6.55 -3.36
N VAL A 41 2.82 7.85 -3.40
CA VAL A 41 2.06 8.57 -2.37
C VAL A 41 0.70 8.91 -2.95
N VAL A 42 -0.34 8.45 -2.28
CA VAL A 42 -1.72 8.74 -2.67
C VAL A 42 -2.08 10.15 -2.21
N ASN A 43 -2.64 10.94 -3.14
CA ASN A 43 -3.15 12.27 -2.79
C ASN A 43 -4.46 12.14 -2.01
N THR A 44 -4.48 12.67 -0.81
CA THR A 44 -5.66 12.67 0.07
C THR A 44 -6.68 13.76 -0.28
N ASP A 45 -6.36 14.68 -1.18
CA ASP A 45 -7.30 15.69 -1.65
C ASP A 45 -7.92 15.33 -3.01
N THR A 46 -8.36 14.10 -3.14
CA THR A 46 -9.08 13.62 -4.32
C THR A 46 -10.52 13.29 -3.98
N LYS A 47 -11.40 13.35 -4.98
CA LYS A 47 -12.79 12.90 -4.87
C LYS A 47 -12.85 11.47 -4.32
N GLY A 48 -12.06 10.57 -4.89
CA GLY A 48 -12.02 9.18 -4.48
C GLY A 48 -11.64 9.03 -3.01
N TYR A 49 -10.58 9.72 -2.55
CA TYR A 49 -10.16 9.66 -1.16
C TYR A 49 -11.28 10.18 -0.21
N ARG A 50 -11.88 11.33 -0.52
CA ARG A 50 -12.99 11.88 0.29
C ARG A 50 -14.18 10.94 0.35
N SER A 51 -14.52 10.27 -0.76
CA SER A 51 -15.61 9.29 -0.80
C SER A 51 -15.29 8.04 0.04
N ALA A 52 -14.04 7.57 0.02
CA ALA A 52 -13.58 6.47 0.85
C ALA A 52 -13.57 6.85 2.34
N TYR A 53 -13.05 8.02 2.66
CA TYR A 53 -13.05 8.57 4.02
C TYR A 53 -14.47 8.59 4.61
N LYS A 54 -15.41 9.16 3.84
CA LYS A 54 -16.82 9.21 4.23
C LYS A 54 -17.42 7.82 4.40
N ALA A 55 -17.10 6.86 3.52
CA ALA A 55 -17.60 5.49 3.64
C ALA A 55 -17.13 4.82 4.94
N PHE A 56 -15.88 5.03 5.35
CA PHE A 56 -15.39 4.56 6.64
C PHE A 56 -16.15 5.21 7.81
N GLN A 57 -16.35 6.53 7.79
CA GLN A 57 -17.14 7.20 8.82
C GLN A 57 -18.56 6.65 8.91
N ASP A 58 -19.23 6.47 7.77
CA ASP A 58 -20.61 6.01 7.69
C ASP A 58 -20.77 4.57 8.22
N VAL A 59 -19.81 3.68 7.93
CA VAL A 59 -19.91 2.26 8.27
C VAL A 59 -19.29 1.95 9.65
N TRP A 60 -18.11 2.50 9.95
CA TRP A 60 -17.38 2.20 11.17
C TRP A 60 -17.67 3.17 12.32
N LYS A 61 -18.36 4.27 12.03
CA LYS A 61 -18.67 5.34 12.99
C LYS A 61 -17.42 5.93 13.65
N LYS A 62 -16.32 5.91 12.93
CA LYS A 62 -15.00 6.44 13.34
C LYS A 62 -14.32 7.08 12.15
N ASP A 63 -13.49 8.06 12.42
CA ASP A 63 -12.64 8.66 11.41
C ASP A 63 -11.49 7.70 11.05
N PRO A 64 -11.31 7.37 9.77
CA PRO A 64 -10.13 6.63 9.36
C PRO A 64 -8.88 7.50 9.47
N VAL A 65 -7.79 6.89 9.90
CA VAL A 65 -6.49 7.56 9.97
C VAL A 65 -5.65 7.13 8.77
N PRO A 66 -5.28 8.06 7.87
CA PRO A 66 -4.38 7.73 6.78
C PRO A 66 -3.00 7.43 7.33
N THR A 67 -2.42 6.32 6.91
CA THR A 67 -1.09 5.91 7.31
C THR A 67 -0.18 5.78 6.09
N PHE A 68 1.11 6.05 6.28
CA PHE A 68 2.11 5.64 5.30
C PHE A 68 2.49 4.19 5.60
N ASP A 69 2.23 3.32 4.66
CA ASP A 69 2.74 1.97 4.69
C ASP A 69 3.90 1.85 3.72
N GLY A 70 5.05 1.38 4.20
CA GLY A 70 6.18 1.00 3.34
C GLY A 70 5.86 -0.22 2.48
N GLY A 71 4.60 -0.42 2.19
CA GLY A 71 4.11 -1.46 1.31
C GLY A 71 4.51 -1.14 -0.13
N SER A 72 5.07 -2.08 -0.79
CA SER A 72 5.19 -2.04 -2.21
C SER A 72 4.08 -2.89 -2.80
N ILE A 73 3.03 -2.22 -3.21
CA ILE A 73 2.13 -2.80 -4.19
C ILE A 73 2.56 -2.17 -5.52
N PRO A 74 3.47 -2.78 -6.27
CA PRO A 74 4.08 -2.16 -7.47
C PRO A 74 3.05 -1.73 -8.50
N ILE A 75 1.91 -2.43 -8.53
CA ILE A 75 0.80 -2.14 -9.45
C ILE A 75 0.17 -0.75 -9.18
N VAL A 76 0.22 -0.24 -7.96
CA VAL A 76 -0.32 1.09 -7.62
C VAL A 76 0.48 2.18 -8.33
N ALA A 77 1.80 2.11 -8.25
CA ALA A 77 2.68 3.03 -8.97
C ALA A 77 2.52 2.87 -10.50
N LEU A 78 2.34 1.64 -10.98
CA LEU A 78 2.10 1.37 -12.39
C LEU A 78 0.78 1.98 -12.87
N PHE A 79 -0.32 1.82 -12.14
CA PHE A 79 -1.60 2.46 -12.49
C PHE A 79 -1.49 3.98 -12.55
N LYS A 80 -0.75 4.58 -11.62
CA LYS A 80 -0.51 6.02 -11.64
C LYS A 80 0.28 6.43 -12.89
N LYS A 81 1.33 5.67 -13.21
CA LYS A 81 2.21 5.97 -14.34
C LYS A 81 1.53 5.77 -15.69
N GLU A 82 0.90 4.61 -15.90
CA GLU A 82 0.41 4.21 -17.23
C GLU A 82 -1.01 4.72 -17.51
N LEU A 83 -1.85 4.82 -16.48
CA LEU A 83 -3.26 5.19 -16.62
C LEU A 83 -3.57 6.59 -16.08
N SER A 84 -2.61 7.24 -15.41
CA SER A 84 -2.85 8.50 -14.69
C SER A 84 -3.99 8.43 -13.68
N LEU A 85 -4.22 7.23 -13.11
CA LEU A 85 -5.25 6.98 -12.10
C LEU A 85 -4.66 6.98 -10.71
N ASP A 86 -5.35 7.64 -9.79
CA ASP A 86 -5.06 7.54 -8.37
C ASP A 86 -5.74 6.28 -7.80
N SER A 87 -4.96 5.47 -7.09
CA SER A 87 -5.47 4.30 -6.37
C SER A 87 -5.72 4.66 -4.92
N ILE A 88 -6.79 4.13 -4.35
CA ILE A 88 -7.11 4.30 -2.94
C ILE A 88 -7.01 2.94 -2.27
N LEU A 89 -6.09 2.83 -1.33
CA LEU A 89 -5.87 1.61 -0.58
C LEU A 89 -6.75 1.61 0.67
N MET A 90 -7.71 0.71 0.73
CA MET A 90 -8.64 0.57 1.84
C MET A 90 -8.32 -0.75 2.55
N GLY A 91 -7.70 -0.67 3.72
CA GLY A 91 -7.33 -1.83 4.52
C GLY A 91 -8.40 -2.17 5.56
N PHE A 92 -8.69 -3.45 5.73
CA PHE A 92 -9.65 -3.97 6.72
C PHE A 92 -9.04 -5.04 7.62
N GLY A 93 -7.77 -5.39 7.41
CA GLY A 93 -7.03 -6.32 8.23
C GLY A 93 -6.57 -5.70 9.54
N LEU A 94 -6.30 -6.53 10.53
CA LEU A 94 -5.78 -6.17 11.83
C LEU A 94 -4.38 -6.78 12.01
N ASP A 95 -3.61 -6.23 12.94
CA ASP A 95 -2.28 -6.78 13.27
C ASP A 95 -2.38 -8.21 13.82
N GLU A 96 -3.49 -8.51 14.55
CA GLU A 96 -3.76 -9.84 15.08
C GLU A 96 -4.07 -10.88 14.01
N ASP A 97 -4.40 -10.47 12.79
CA ASP A 97 -4.65 -11.39 11.66
C ASP A 97 -3.39 -12.15 11.25
N ALA A 98 -2.22 -11.72 11.72
CA ALA A 98 -0.92 -12.36 11.49
C ALA A 98 -0.62 -12.58 9.99
N ILE A 99 -0.88 -11.56 9.17
CA ILE A 99 -0.74 -11.58 7.71
C ILE A 99 0.67 -12.08 7.33
N HIS A 100 0.74 -13.03 6.40
CA HIS A 100 1.95 -13.72 5.94
C HIS A 100 2.65 -14.56 7.02
N SER A 101 1.96 -14.94 8.08
CA SER A 101 2.48 -15.75 9.16
C SER A 101 1.76 -17.10 9.25
N PRO A 102 2.33 -18.11 9.95
CA PRO A 102 1.58 -19.30 10.29
C PRO A 102 0.32 -18.96 11.09
N ASN A 103 -0.78 -19.65 10.77
CA ASN A 103 -2.10 -19.41 11.35
C ASN A 103 -2.70 -18.03 11.02
N GLU A 104 -2.35 -17.48 9.86
CA GLU A 104 -3.02 -16.28 9.33
C GLU A 104 -4.54 -16.47 9.39
N SER A 105 -5.22 -15.46 9.87
CA SER A 105 -6.67 -15.45 10.01
C SER A 105 -7.25 -14.11 9.51
N TYR A 106 -8.54 -14.06 9.30
CA TYR A 106 -9.22 -12.82 8.97
C TYR A 106 -10.60 -12.81 9.66
N GLY A 107 -10.84 -11.77 10.44
CA GLY A 107 -12.07 -11.65 11.20
C GLY A 107 -13.31 -11.52 10.33
N LEU A 108 -14.32 -12.37 10.49
CA LEU A 108 -15.58 -12.28 9.73
C LEU A 108 -16.29 -10.94 9.91
N PHE A 109 -16.17 -10.32 11.08
CA PHE A 109 -16.68 -8.97 11.31
C PHE A 109 -16.07 -7.97 10.34
N ASN A 110 -14.75 -7.97 10.22
CA ASN A 110 -14.04 -7.07 9.31
C ASN A 110 -14.33 -7.40 7.84
N PHE A 111 -14.50 -8.67 7.51
CA PHE A 111 -14.89 -9.10 6.17
C PHE A 111 -16.23 -8.48 5.75
N TYR A 112 -17.27 -8.64 6.57
CA TYR A 112 -18.58 -8.06 6.25
C TYR A 112 -18.58 -6.53 6.28
N LYS A 113 -17.88 -5.93 7.25
CA LYS A 113 -17.72 -4.49 7.31
C LYS A 113 -16.95 -3.93 6.10
N GLY A 114 -15.98 -4.66 5.60
CA GLY A 114 -15.27 -4.30 4.37
C GLY A 114 -16.21 -4.26 3.16
N ILE A 115 -17.07 -5.27 2.99
CA ILE A 115 -18.07 -5.30 1.91
C ILE A 115 -19.02 -4.10 2.01
N GLU A 116 -19.53 -3.82 3.21
CA GLU A 116 -20.40 -2.68 3.48
C GLU A 116 -19.70 -1.35 3.13
N THR A 117 -18.44 -1.21 3.53
CA THR A 117 -17.64 -0.01 3.29
C THR A 117 -17.38 0.22 1.80
N ILE A 118 -17.05 -0.83 1.04
CA ILE A 118 -16.83 -0.73 -0.40
C ILE A 118 -18.13 -0.33 -1.11
N THR A 119 -19.25 -0.91 -0.72
CA THR A 119 -20.57 -0.54 -1.27
C THR A 119 -20.89 0.93 -1.00
N CYS A 120 -20.68 1.39 0.23
CA CYS A 120 -20.87 2.79 0.61
C CYS A 120 -19.91 3.73 -0.12
N PHE A 121 -18.67 3.31 -0.36
CA PHE A 121 -17.70 4.05 -1.16
C PHE A 121 -18.23 4.34 -2.58
N TYR A 122 -18.73 3.32 -3.28
CA TYR A 122 -19.27 3.53 -4.62
C TYR A 122 -20.47 4.46 -4.64
N GLN A 123 -21.34 4.37 -3.65
CA GLN A 123 -22.48 5.30 -3.51
C GLN A 123 -21.99 6.74 -3.31
N ASN A 124 -21.10 6.96 -2.34
CA ASN A 124 -20.54 8.28 -2.08
C ASN A 124 -19.77 8.83 -3.28
N PHE A 125 -19.07 7.97 -4.02
CA PHE A 125 -18.34 8.38 -5.21
C PHE A 125 -19.26 8.83 -6.34
N ALA A 126 -20.38 8.13 -6.55
CA ALA A 126 -21.36 8.49 -7.56
C ALA A 126 -22.13 9.78 -7.21
N GLU A 127 -22.48 9.98 -5.93
CA GLU A 127 -23.22 11.18 -5.47
C GLU A 127 -22.40 12.47 -5.61
N ASN A 128 -21.08 12.38 -5.48
CA ASN A 128 -20.19 13.52 -5.67
C ASN A 128 -20.02 13.93 -7.15
N GLU A 129 -20.73 13.33 -8.09
CA GLU A 129 -20.76 13.73 -9.51
C GLU A 129 -21.83 14.78 -9.83
N LYS A 130 -22.68 15.09 -8.88
CA LYS A 130 -23.71 16.13 -9.01
C LYS A 130 -23.26 17.43 -8.36
#